data_2009ca9d2807ff0774f208f02755fe71
#
_entry.id   2009ca9d2807ff0774f208f02755fe71
#
_cell.length_a   1.000
_cell.length_b   1.000
_cell.length_c   1.000
_cell.angle_alpha   90.00
_cell.angle_beta   90.00
_cell.angle_gamma   90.00
#
_symmetry.space_group_name_H-M   'P 1'
#
loop_
_entity.id
_entity.type
_entity.pdbx_description
1 polymer ?
#
loop_
_entity_poly.entity_id
_entity_poly.type
_entity_poly.pdbx_seq_one_letter_code
_entity_poly.pdbx_strand_id
1 'polypeptide(L)'
;AGPSGVHREIAIGEIIEEFADQATKSPGRAEEFGDALKEQVIRAEANIDLFLNHHAYQVEMEGDKIKAVVAFDTRTSEHSRFTGKLFADCTGHGTIGYLAEADWDMTPRGRMGMSNMWAWAERDKAVKFPETPWALDLTMKDFPYPRDFHGHWFWESGFDRDPIRDAESIRDWNLRAVYGAFNAMKNRDGRADHLNAELTWVAYIGGPRESRRLMGDICL
;
A
#
# COMPACT_ATOMS: atom_id res chain seq x y z
N ALA A 1 9.32 1.63 -7.61
CA ALA A 1 9.88 2.37 -8.74
C ALA A 1 10.93 3.32 -8.19
N GLY A 2 12.18 3.06 -8.44
CA GLY A 2 13.26 3.97 -8.06
C GLY A 2 13.09 5.31 -8.78
N PRO A 3 13.40 6.42 -8.13
CA PRO A 3 13.28 7.73 -8.76
C PRO A 3 14.24 7.83 -9.95
N SER A 4 13.69 8.11 -11.10
CA SER A 4 14.42 8.32 -12.36
C SER A 4 15.27 9.61 -12.33
N GLY A 5 16.12 9.79 -11.36
CA GLY A 5 16.93 11.00 -11.23
C GLY A 5 18.11 10.83 -10.27
N VAL A 6 18.17 9.71 -9.61
CA VAL A 6 19.16 9.43 -8.56
C VAL A 6 20.57 9.17 -9.09
N HIS A 7 20.75 9.02 -10.39
CA HIS A 7 22.04 8.76 -11.01
C HIS A 7 23.09 9.89 -10.85
N ARG A 8 22.74 10.99 -10.25
CA ARG A 8 23.66 12.12 -10.05
C ARG A 8 24.39 12.13 -8.70
N GLU A 9 23.85 11.42 -7.70
CA GLU A 9 24.41 11.33 -6.36
C GLU A 9 24.78 9.88 -6.06
N ILE A 10 26.06 9.56 -6.20
CA ILE A 10 26.60 8.18 -6.07
C ILE A 10 26.24 7.60 -4.69
N ALA A 11 26.38 8.37 -3.62
CA ALA A 11 26.10 7.89 -2.26
C ALA A 11 24.62 7.50 -2.06
N ILE A 12 23.68 8.22 -2.69
CA ILE A 12 22.26 7.87 -2.64
C ILE A 12 22.00 6.60 -3.43
N GLY A 13 22.67 6.44 -4.59
CA GLY A 13 22.59 5.23 -5.41
C GLY A 13 23.05 4.00 -4.64
N GLU A 14 24.15 4.08 -3.93
CA GLU A 14 24.69 2.99 -3.11
C GLU A 14 23.73 2.58 -2.00
N ILE A 15 23.14 3.54 -1.27
CA ILE A 15 22.13 3.25 -0.25
C ILE A 15 20.90 2.57 -0.85
N ILE A 16 20.43 3.02 -2.02
CA ILE A 16 19.29 2.41 -2.70
C ILE A 16 19.61 0.97 -3.10
N GLU A 17 20.83 0.70 -3.59
CA GLU A 17 21.24 -0.64 -3.96
C GLU A 17 21.27 -1.62 -2.78
N GLU A 18 21.60 -1.16 -1.57
CA GLU A 18 21.55 -1.97 -0.34
C GLU A 18 20.12 -2.45 -0.03
N PHE A 19 19.11 -1.66 -0.40
CA PHE A 19 17.70 -1.96 -0.17
C PHE A 19 16.98 -2.47 -1.41
N ALA A 20 17.67 -2.60 -2.53
CA ALA A 20 17.04 -3.04 -3.78
C ALA A 20 16.43 -4.42 -3.63
N ASP A 21 15.17 -4.52 -4.00
CA ASP A 21 14.49 -5.80 -4.09
C ASP A 21 14.63 -6.41 -5.49
N GLN A 22 14.28 -7.67 -5.61
CA GLN A 22 14.34 -8.42 -6.86
C GLN A 22 12.99 -8.50 -7.58
N ALA A 23 12.00 -7.79 -7.09
CA ALA A 23 10.67 -7.78 -7.67
C ALA A 23 10.68 -7.12 -9.05
N THR A 24 10.51 -7.91 -10.09
CA THR A 24 10.54 -7.45 -11.49
C THR A 24 9.17 -7.09 -12.02
N LYS A 25 8.11 -7.42 -11.30
CA LYS A 25 6.71 -7.16 -11.65
C LYS A 25 5.84 -7.04 -10.41
N SER A 26 4.68 -6.44 -10.58
CA SER A 26 3.67 -6.32 -9.53
C SER A 26 2.42 -7.12 -9.94
N PRO A 27 1.83 -7.94 -9.03
CA PRO A 27 2.40 -8.27 -7.72
C PRO A 27 3.55 -9.28 -7.86
N GLY A 28 4.62 -9.06 -7.10
CA GLY A 28 5.69 -10.03 -6.92
C GLY A 28 5.38 -11.01 -5.78
N ARG A 29 6.22 -12.01 -5.60
CA ARG A 29 6.15 -12.86 -4.40
C ARG A 29 6.76 -12.14 -3.21
N ALA A 30 6.32 -12.47 -2.00
CA ALA A 30 6.78 -11.81 -0.78
C ALA A 30 8.33 -11.83 -0.65
N GLU A 31 8.94 -12.93 -1.03
CA GLU A 31 10.40 -13.10 -0.95
C GLU A 31 11.17 -12.15 -1.89
N GLU A 32 10.55 -11.76 -3.01
CA GLU A 32 11.18 -10.87 -4.00
C GLU A 32 11.31 -9.43 -3.48
N PHE A 33 10.50 -9.03 -2.48
CA PHE A 33 10.56 -7.70 -1.88
C PHE A 33 11.66 -7.55 -0.83
N GLY A 34 12.29 -8.64 -0.39
CA GLY A 34 13.48 -8.62 0.45
C GLY A 34 13.31 -7.99 1.83
N ASP A 35 12.12 -8.08 2.43
CA ASP A 35 11.83 -7.43 3.73
C ASP A 35 12.81 -7.85 4.83
N ALA A 36 13.20 -9.13 4.87
CA ALA A 36 14.17 -9.63 5.84
C ALA A 36 15.56 -9.02 5.62
N LEU A 37 15.98 -8.83 4.37
CA LEU A 37 17.25 -8.16 4.05
C LEU A 37 17.21 -6.69 4.47
N LYS A 38 16.12 -5.99 4.15
CA LYS A 38 15.92 -4.59 4.54
C LYS A 38 15.98 -4.41 6.06
N GLU A 39 15.33 -5.29 6.80
CA GLU A 39 15.41 -5.28 8.26
C GLU A 39 16.84 -5.55 8.76
N GLN A 40 17.54 -6.51 8.16
CA GLN A 40 18.92 -6.84 8.53
C GLN A 40 19.87 -5.65 8.29
N VAL A 41 19.76 -4.97 7.16
CA VAL A 41 20.57 -3.79 6.83
C VAL A 41 20.36 -2.69 7.87
N ILE A 42 19.11 -2.37 8.19
CA ILE A 42 18.81 -1.33 9.19
C ILE A 42 19.32 -1.72 10.59
N ARG A 43 19.17 -2.98 10.98
CA ARG A 43 19.65 -3.45 12.30
C ARG A 43 21.19 -3.51 12.40
N ALA A 44 21.89 -3.55 11.29
CA ALA A 44 23.35 -3.48 11.25
C ALA A 44 23.88 -2.06 11.50
N GLU A 45 23.03 -1.05 11.34
CA GLU A 45 23.42 0.35 11.57
C GLU A 45 23.45 0.68 13.06
N ALA A 46 24.65 0.95 13.60
CA ALA A 46 24.87 1.17 15.03
C ALA A 46 24.15 2.40 15.61
N ASN A 47 23.74 3.34 14.77
CA ASN A 47 23.08 4.57 15.16
C ASN A 47 21.56 4.56 14.87
N ILE A 48 20.98 3.40 14.54
CA ILE A 48 19.56 3.26 14.28
C ILE A 48 18.93 2.31 15.29
N ASP A 49 17.93 2.78 16.01
CA ASP A 49 17.04 1.97 16.82
C ASP A 49 15.76 1.71 16.03
N LEU A 50 15.55 0.46 15.62
CA LEU A 50 14.38 0.06 14.83
C LEU A 50 13.26 -0.50 15.72
N PHE A 51 12.11 0.16 15.69
CA PHE A 51 10.89 -0.23 16.41
C PHE A 51 9.83 -0.73 15.43
N LEU A 52 9.80 -2.02 15.16
CA LEU A 52 8.77 -2.63 14.32
C LEU A 52 7.43 -2.74 15.07
N ASN A 53 6.34 -2.81 14.32
CA ASN A 53 4.97 -2.91 14.84
C ASN A 53 4.54 -1.74 15.73
N HIS A 54 5.26 -0.63 15.72
CA HIS A 54 4.90 0.57 16.44
C HIS A 54 4.08 1.52 15.55
N HIS A 55 2.87 1.81 15.97
CA HIS A 55 1.98 2.76 15.31
C HIS A 55 1.99 4.10 16.03
N ALA A 56 2.55 5.12 15.39
CA ALA A 56 2.54 6.48 15.92
C ALA A 56 1.14 7.10 15.78
N TYR A 57 0.56 7.54 16.87
CA TYR A 57 -0.84 7.98 16.93
C TYR A 57 -1.06 9.30 17.66
N GLN A 58 -0.06 9.82 18.35
CA GLN A 58 -0.17 11.06 19.11
C GLN A 58 1.14 11.85 19.02
N VAL A 59 1.01 13.17 19.06
CA VAL A 59 2.13 14.12 19.12
C VAL A 59 1.96 15.00 20.35
N GLU A 60 3.02 15.19 21.10
CA GLU A 60 3.10 16.18 22.17
C GLU A 60 3.81 17.42 21.65
N MET A 61 3.16 18.56 21.80
CA MET A 61 3.69 19.85 21.36
C MET A 61 4.24 20.67 22.51
N GLU A 62 5.23 21.49 22.24
CA GLU A 62 5.73 22.55 23.11
C GLU A 62 5.81 23.85 22.30
N GLY A 63 4.76 24.65 22.38
CA GLY A 63 4.53 25.74 21.43
C GLY A 63 4.33 25.19 20.02
N ASP A 64 5.13 25.63 19.09
CA ASP A 64 5.14 25.24 17.67
C ASP A 64 6.11 24.08 17.35
N LYS A 65 6.70 23.46 18.38
CA LYS A 65 7.66 22.37 18.21
C LYS A 65 7.14 21.05 18.71
N ILE A 66 7.42 19.98 17.97
CA ILE A 66 7.17 18.62 18.44
C ILE A 66 8.14 18.31 19.58
N LYS A 67 7.60 18.00 20.76
CA LYS A 67 8.32 17.56 21.94
C LYS A 67 8.52 16.05 21.97
N ALA A 68 7.48 15.31 21.58
CA ALA A 68 7.52 13.87 21.51
C ALA A 68 6.49 13.33 20.52
N VAL A 69 6.77 12.14 20.01
CA VAL A 69 5.80 11.28 19.31
C VAL A 69 5.50 10.08 20.18
N VAL A 70 4.22 9.77 20.36
CA VAL A 70 3.77 8.59 21.09
C VAL A 70 3.30 7.54 20.09
N ALA A 71 3.79 6.33 20.26
CA ALA A 71 3.40 5.17 19.49
C ALA A 71 3.01 4.00 20.41
N PHE A 72 2.21 3.09 19.90
CA PHE A 72 1.93 1.85 20.59
C PHE A 72 2.41 0.65 19.78
N ASP A 73 2.89 -0.37 20.47
CA ASP A 73 3.17 -1.67 19.87
C ASP A 73 1.84 -2.37 19.57
N THR A 74 1.58 -2.67 18.29
CA THR A 74 0.33 -3.27 17.84
C THR A 74 0.16 -4.73 18.29
N ARG A 75 1.19 -5.35 18.83
CA ARG A 75 1.16 -6.73 19.35
C ARG A 75 0.91 -6.81 20.85
N THR A 76 1.48 -5.86 21.61
CA THR A 76 1.42 -5.85 23.07
C THR A 76 0.52 -4.78 23.65
N SER A 77 0.18 -3.78 22.84
CA SER A 77 -0.51 -2.55 23.26
C SER A 77 0.31 -1.68 24.24
N GLU A 78 1.59 -1.94 24.39
CA GLU A 78 2.48 -1.09 25.17
C GLU A 78 2.72 0.23 24.46
N HIS A 79 2.81 1.31 25.22
CA HIS A 79 3.03 2.65 24.70
C HIS A 79 4.48 3.07 24.85
N SER A 80 5.05 3.59 23.80
CA SER A 80 6.39 4.16 23.77
C SER A 80 6.33 5.64 23.42
N ARG A 81 7.17 6.42 24.09
CA ARG A 81 7.29 7.86 23.92
C ARG A 81 8.67 8.21 23.38
N PHE A 82 8.72 8.74 22.17
CA PHE A 82 9.96 9.08 21.47
C PHE A 82 10.19 10.58 21.52
N THR A 83 11.35 10.98 22.01
CA THR A 83 11.80 12.38 22.02
C THR A 83 12.95 12.56 21.05
N GLY A 84 13.06 13.72 20.42
CA GLY A 84 14.12 14.02 19.46
C GLY A 84 14.31 15.50 19.25
N LYS A 85 15.41 15.87 18.62
CA LYS A 85 15.67 17.23 18.17
C LYS A 85 14.96 17.55 16.85
N LEU A 86 14.79 16.53 16.01
CA LEU A 86 14.12 16.58 14.71
C LEU A 86 13.23 15.35 14.57
N PHE A 87 12.17 15.49 13.79
CA PHE A 87 11.24 14.43 13.45
C PHE A 87 11.05 14.39 11.94
N ALA A 88 11.03 13.21 11.37
CA ALA A 88 10.69 12.99 9.96
C ALA A 88 9.39 12.18 9.87
N ASP A 89 8.40 12.73 9.19
CA ASP A 89 7.12 12.05 8.94
C ASP A 89 7.19 11.27 7.63
N CYS A 90 7.33 9.95 7.74
CA CYS A 90 7.31 9.01 6.62
C CYS A 90 6.07 8.09 6.67
N THR A 91 4.99 8.52 7.30
CA THR A 91 3.75 7.72 7.48
C THR A 91 2.96 7.51 6.18
N GLY A 92 3.33 8.18 5.10
CA GLY A 92 2.61 8.14 3.81
C GLY A 92 1.35 9.02 3.78
N HIS A 93 0.74 9.29 4.93
CA HIS A 93 -0.44 10.14 5.06
C HIS A 93 -0.17 11.49 5.75
N GLY A 94 1.10 11.79 6.03
CA GLY A 94 1.48 12.98 6.80
C GLY A 94 0.82 12.99 8.18
N THR A 95 0.77 11.83 8.85
CA THR A 95 0.01 11.67 10.09
C THR A 95 0.62 12.48 11.23
N ILE A 96 1.94 12.48 11.37
CA ILE A 96 2.62 13.20 12.44
C ILE A 96 2.51 14.71 12.24
N GLY A 97 2.73 15.18 11.00
CA GLY A 97 2.53 16.59 10.67
C GLY A 97 1.09 17.06 10.90
N TYR A 98 0.11 16.24 10.51
CA TYR A 98 -1.30 16.52 10.76
C TYR A 98 -1.63 16.62 12.26
N LEU A 99 -1.12 15.69 13.07
CA LEU A 99 -1.31 15.71 14.52
C LEU A 99 -0.55 16.85 15.21
N ALA A 100 0.51 17.35 14.58
CA ALA A 100 1.26 18.52 15.01
C ALA A 100 0.68 19.85 14.51
N GLU A 101 -0.51 19.82 13.89
CA GLU A 101 -1.20 20.98 13.33
C GLU A 101 -0.40 21.71 12.24
N ALA A 102 0.52 21.00 11.56
CA ALA A 102 1.22 21.56 10.40
C ALA A 102 0.25 21.78 9.24
N ASP A 103 0.53 22.79 8.43
CA ASP A 103 -0.24 23.06 7.22
C ASP A 103 -0.23 21.85 6.28
N TRP A 104 -1.38 21.50 5.75
CA TRP A 104 -1.53 20.40 4.83
C TRP A 104 -2.61 20.67 3.78
N ASP A 105 -2.51 19.96 2.66
CA ASP A 105 -3.50 20.00 1.58
C ASP A 105 -3.81 18.60 1.08
N MET A 106 -4.97 18.46 0.48
CA MET A 106 -5.39 17.24 -0.21
C MET A 106 -6.20 17.64 -1.44
N THR A 107 -5.84 17.13 -2.61
CA THR A 107 -6.52 17.43 -3.87
C THR A 107 -8.03 17.27 -3.72
N PRO A 108 -8.85 18.33 -3.86
CA PRO A 108 -10.28 18.26 -3.54
C PRO A 108 -11.10 17.53 -4.61
N ARG A 109 -10.67 17.58 -5.89
CA ARG A 109 -11.32 16.92 -7.03
C ARG A 109 -10.30 16.40 -8.02
N GLY A 110 -10.65 15.33 -8.74
CA GLY A 110 -9.74 14.64 -9.66
C GLY A 110 -8.70 13.80 -8.94
N ARG A 111 -8.89 13.55 -7.65
CA ARG A 111 -7.99 12.71 -6.85
C ARG A 111 -8.12 11.24 -7.26
N MET A 112 -6.98 10.59 -7.36
CA MET A 112 -6.92 9.16 -7.62
C MET A 112 -7.49 8.37 -6.44
N GLY A 113 -8.06 7.22 -6.75
CA GLY A 113 -8.68 6.34 -5.76
C GLY A 113 -7.69 5.52 -4.94
N MET A 114 -8.24 4.49 -4.33
CA MET A 114 -7.49 3.47 -3.61
C MET A 114 -7.55 2.17 -4.40
N SER A 115 -6.42 1.48 -4.50
CA SER A 115 -6.28 0.24 -5.27
C SER A 115 -6.14 -0.97 -4.37
N ASN A 116 -6.83 -2.07 -4.72
CA ASN A 116 -6.54 -3.38 -4.15
C ASN A 116 -6.02 -4.29 -5.25
N MET A 117 -4.80 -4.75 -5.07
CA MET A 117 -4.13 -5.68 -6.00
C MET A 117 -4.57 -7.11 -5.74
N TRP A 118 -4.49 -7.92 -6.76
CA TRP A 118 -4.76 -9.35 -6.69
C TRP A 118 -3.93 -10.12 -7.73
N ALA A 119 -3.75 -11.40 -7.51
CA ALA A 119 -3.03 -12.28 -8.42
C ALA A 119 -3.70 -13.64 -8.54
N TRP A 120 -3.55 -14.25 -9.70
CA TRP A 120 -3.97 -15.61 -9.96
C TRP A 120 -2.87 -16.34 -10.75
N ALA A 121 -2.91 -17.65 -10.75
CA ALA A 121 -1.99 -18.49 -11.50
C ALA A 121 -2.73 -19.63 -12.18
N GLU A 122 -2.27 -20.05 -13.36
CA GLU A 122 -2.71 -21.27 -14.01
C GLU A 122 -2.16 -22.49 -13.26
N ARG A 123 -3.01 -23.51 -13.13
CA ARG A 123 -2.66 -24.81 -12.57
C ARG A 123 -2.72 -25.88 -13.65
N ASP A 124 -2.11 -27.02 -13.38
CA ASP A 124 -2.12 -28.16 -14.30
C ASP A 124 -3.51 -28.80 -14.45
N LYS A 125 -4.42 -28.51 -13.54
CA LYS A 125 -5.77 -29.08 -13.48
C LYS A 125 -6.80 -27.98 -13.22
N ALA A 126 -8.04 -28.27 -13.60
CA ALA A 126 -9.17 -27.40 -13.31
C ALA A 126 -9.31 -27.16 -11.79
N VAL A 127 -9.39 -25.91 -11.41
CA VAL A 127 -9.62 -25.46 -10.04
C VAL A 127 -11.05 -25.00 -9.90
N LYS A 128 -11.72 -25.42 -8.83
CA LYS A 128 -13.06 -24.93 -8.50
C LYS A 128 -12.96 -23.59 -7.75
N PHE A 129 -13.84 -22.70 -8.06
CA PHE A 129 -14.04 -21.46 -7.31
C PHE A 129 -15.52 -21.35 -6.91
N PRO A 130 -15.86 -21.05 -5.65
CA PRO A 130 -17.24 -20.91 -5.24
C PRO A 130 -17.90 -19.71 -5.90
N GLU A 131 -19.20 -19.78 -6.10
CA GLU A 131 -20.00 -18.61 -6.47
C GLU A 131 -19.92 -17.55 -5.37
N THR A 132 -19.78 -16.29 -5.75
CA THR A 132 -19.66 -15.17 -4.83
C THR A 132 -20.82 -14.17 -4.99
N PRO A 133 -22.05 -14.53 -4.60
CA PRO A 133 -23.24 -13.70 -4.82
C PRO A 133 -23.21 -12.37 -4.05
N TRP A 134 -22.36 -12.26 -3.05
CA TRP A 134 -22.11 -11.04 -2.28
C TRP A 134 -21.16 -10.04 -2.98
N ALA A 135 -20.41 -10.51 -3.98
CA ALA A 135 -19.48 -9.70 -4.75
C ALA A 135 -20.20 -8.81 -5.78
N LEU A 136 -19.48 -7.98 -6.49
CA LEU A 136 -20.06 -7.20 -7.58
C LEU A 136 -20.39 -8.14 -8.76
N ASP A 137 -21.51 -7.87 -9.41
CA ASP A 137 -21.97 -8.61 -10.57
C ASP A 137 -21.22 -8.14 -11.83
N LEU A 138 -19.99 -8.64 -12.00
CA LEU A 138 -19.10 -8.28 -13.09
C LEU A 138 -19.06 -9.35 -14.18
N THR A 139 -18.67 -8.92 -15.37
CA THR A 139 -18.40 -9.75 -16.54
C THR A 139 -16.98 -9.51 -17.05
N MET A 140 -16.49 -10.32 -17.98
CA MET A 140 -15.17 -10.11 -18.59
C MET A 140 -15.07 -8.79 -19.36
N LYS A 141 -16.19 -8.15 -19.70
CA LYS A 141 -16.23 -6.84 -20.36
C LYS A 141 -15.92 -5.67 -19.41
N ASP A 142 -16.09 -5.89 -18.11
CA ASP A 142 -15.84 -4.87 -17.08
C ASP A 142 -14.36 -4.74 -16.73
N PHE A 143 -13.50 -5.63 -17.23
CA PHE A 143 -12.07 -5.54 -17.00
C PHE A 143 -11.48 -4.36 -17.79
N PRO A 144 -10.76 -3.47 -17.13
CA PRO A 144 -10.21 -2.25 -17.75
C PRO A 144 -8.99 -2.51 -18.65
N TYR A 145 -8.42 -3.72 -18.58
CA TYR A 145 -7.19 -4.08 -19.27
C TYR A 145 -7.40 -5.25 -20.23
N PRO A 146 -6.51 -5.41 -21.25
CA PRO A 146 -6.48 -6.59 -22.08
C PRO A 146 -6.38 -7.87 -21.24
N ARG A 147 -6.90 -8.98 -21.80
CA ARG A 147 -7.00 -10.27 -21.13
C ARG A 147 -5.70 -10.77 -20.50
N ASP A 148 -4.56 -10.55 -21.14
CA ASP A 148 -3.25 -10.99 -20.66
C ASP A 148 -2.84 -10.34 -19.31
N PHE A 149 -3.51 -9.25 -18.93
CA PHE A 149 -3.28 -8.54 -17.67
C PHE A 149 -4.38 -8.75 -16.63
N HIS A 150 -5.39 -9.57 -16.92
CA HIS A 150 -6.44 -9.87 -15.96
C HIS A 150 -5.88 -10.49 -14.69
N GLY A 151 -6.26 -9.93 -13.54
CA GLY A 151 -5.87 -10.43 -12.24
C GLY A 151 -4.42 -10.19 -11.83
N HIS A 152 -3.67 -9.42 -12.59
CA HIS A 152 -2.27 -9.08 -12.27
C HIS A 152 -2.08 -7.62 -11.90
N TRP A 153 -3.15 -6.89 -11.67
CA TRP A 153 -3.05 -5.49 -11.35
C TRP A 153 -4.01 -5.15 -10.22
N PHE A 154 -4.92 -4.25 -10.41
CA PHE A 154 -5.74 -3.74 -9.33
C PHE A 154 -7.13 -3.33 -9.81
N TRP A 155 -8.07 -3.33 -8.86
CA TRP A 155 -9.30 -2.57 -8.94
C TRP A 155 -9.14 -1.30 -8.14
N GLU A 156 -9.56 -0.19 -8.68
CA GLU A 156 -9.43 1.12 -8.09
C GLU A 156 -10.81 1.77 -7.95
N SER A 157 -11.08 2.32 -6.77
CA SER A 157 -12.32 3.04 -6.47
C SER A 157 -12.11 4.10 -5.41
N GLY A 158 -13.20 4.79 -5.05
CA GLY A 158 -13.14 5.83 -4.04
C GLY A 158 -12.52 7.14 -4.55
N PHE A 159 -12.59 7.39 -5.85
CA PHE A 159 -12.17 8.66 -6.45
C PHE A 159 -12.86 9.83 -5.74
N ASP A 160 -12.08 10.84 -5.38
CA ASP A 160 -12.53 12.03 -4.64
C ASP A 160 -13.09 11.77 -3.23
N ARG A 161 -13.08 10.52 -2.75
CA ARG A 161 -13.36 10.20 -1.35
C ARG A 161 -12.13 10.41 -0.49
N ASP A 162 -12.34 10.61 0.82
CA ASP A 162 -11.23 10.70 1.76
C ASP A 162 -10.58 9.32 1.97
N PRO A 163 -9.33 9.11 1.52
CA PRO A 163 -8.68 7.80 1.57
C PRO A 163 -8.27 7.38 2.98
N ILE A 164 -8.35 8.28 3.95
CA ILE A 164 -8.04 8.00 5.36
C ILE A 164 -9.33 7.67 6.08
N ARG A 165 -10.29 8.58 6.06
CA ARG A 165 -11.59 8.41 6.74
C ARG A 165 -12.41 7.25 6.16
N ASP A 166 -12.40 7.12 4.83
CA ASP A 166 -13.25 6.17 4.12
C ASP A 166 -12.47 4.90 3.70
N ALA A 167 -11.23 4.72 4.19
CA ALA A 167 -10.31 3.65 3.79
C ALA A 167 -10.94 2.25 3.78
N GLU A 168 -11.61 1.87 4.87
CA GLU A 168 -12.20 0.54 5.00
C GLU A 168 -13.36 0.32 4.02
N SER A 169 -14.22 1.31 3.87
CA SER A 169 -15.37 1.19 2.95
C SER A 169 -14.94 1.15 1.47
N ILE A 170 -13.85 1.84 1.13
CA ILE A 170 -13.25 1.77 -0.21
C ILE A 170 -12.62 0.40 -0.43
N ARG A 171 -11.83 -0.09 0.54
CA ARG A 171 -11.25 -1.43 0.51
C ARG A 171 -12.32 -2.52 0.33
N ASP A 172 -13.37 -2.46 1.12
CA ASP A 172 -14.45 -3.46 1.09
C ASP A 172 -15.17 -3.48 -0.26
N TRP A 173 -15.36 -2.31 -0.86
CA TRP A 173 -15.89 -2.23 -2.20
C TRP A 173 -14.93 -2.84 -3.24
N ASN A 174 -13.64 -2.55 -3.13
CA ASN A 174 -12.61 -3.12 -4.01
C ASN A 174 -12.50 -4.63 -3.86
N LEU A 175 -12.60 -5.17 -2.64
CA LEU A 175 -12.62 -6.62 -2.42
C LEU A 175 -13.83 -7.27 -3.10
N ARG A 176 -15.01 -6.64 -3.02
CA ARG A 176 -16.18 -7.10 -3.76
C ARG A 176 -15.96 -7.08 -5.28
N ALA A 177 -15.23 -6.08 -5.78
CA ALA A 177 -14.87 -6.02 -7.20
C ALA A 177 -13.89 -7.14 -7.58
N VAL A 178 -12.85 -7.40 -6.79
CA VAL A 178 -11.89 -8.49 -7.02
C VAL A 178 -12.59 -9.84 -7.09
N TYR A 179 -13.40 -10.16 -6.10
CA TYR A 179 -14.11 -11.46 -6.06
C TYR A 179 -15.19 -11.58 -7.14
N GLY A 180 -15.84 -10.48 -7.51
CA GLY A 180 -16.78 -10.43 -8.63
C GLY A 180 -16.08 -10.66 -9.97
N ALA A 181 -14.93 -10.03 -10.17
CA ALA A 181 -14.11 -10.22 -11.35
C ALA A 181 -13.59 -11.66 -11.46
N PHE A 182 -13.07 -12.22 -10.37
CA PHE A 182 -12.61 -13.60 -10.38
C PHE A 182 -13.77 -14.61 -10.57
N ASN A 183 -14.96 -14.30 -10.05
CA ASN A 183 -16.16 -15.08 -10.33
C ASN A 183 -16.54 -15.03 -11.81
N ALA A 184 -16.43 -13.88 -12.47
CA ALA A 184 -16.63 -13.77 -13.92
C ALA A 184 -15.65 -14.67 -14.69
N MET A 185 -14.37 -14.65 -14.31
CA MET A 185 -13.35 -15.51 -14.91
C MET A 185 -13.64 -17.00 -14.73
N LYS A 186 -14.10 -17.42 -13.56
CA LYS A 186 -14.21 -18.84 -13.18
C LYS A 186 -15.55 -19.49 -13.47
N ASN A 187 -16.63 -18.75 -13.28
CA ASN A 187 -17.97 -19.32 -13.22
C ASN A 187 -18.89 -18.78 -14.31
N ARG A 188 -18.51 -17.70 -14.99
CA ARG A 188 -19.36 -17.01 -15.98
C ARG A 188 -18.73 -16.99 -17.36
N ASP A 189 -18.78 -15.85 -18.03
CA ASP A 189 -18.37 -15.63 -19.43
C ASP A 189 -16.86 -15.80 -19.66
N GLY A 190 -16.01 -15.74 -18.63
CA GLY A 190 -14.58 -16.06 -18.72
C GLY A 190 -14.22 -17.54 -18.53
N ARG A 191 -15.17 -18.40 -18.17
CA ARG A 191 -14.91 -19.78 -17.74
C ARG A 191 -14.13 -20.62 -18.74
N ALA A 192 -14.44 -20.49 -20.01
CA ALA A 192 -13.82 -21.33 -21.05
C ALA A 192 -12.29 -21.16 -21.10
N ASP A 193 -11.83 -19.98 -20.77
CA ASP A 193 -10.42 -19.59 -20.88
C ASP A 193 -9.66 -19.69 -19.55
N HIS A 194 -10.37 -19.83 -18.42
CA HIS A 194 -9.80 -19.75 -17.08
C HIS A 194 -10.14 -20.95 -16.18
N LEU A 195 -10.40 -22.12 -16.77
CA LEU A 195 -10.73 -23.33 -15.99
C LEU A 195 -9.68 -23.69 -14.94
N ASN A 196 -8.42 -23.48 -15.28
CA ASN A 196 -7.27 -23.84 -14.43
C ASN A 196 -6.80 -22.69 -13.54
N ALA A 197 -7.37 -21.49 -13.67
CA ALA A 197 -6.98 -20.35 -12.88
C ALA A 197 -7.33 -20.54 -11.40
N GLU A 198 -6.40 -20.22 -10.53
CA GLU A 198 -6.54 -20.18 -9.07
C GLU A 198 -6.23 -18.80 -8.56
N LEU A 199 -7.11 -18.22 -7.75
CA LEU A 199 -6.82 -16.96 -7.04
C LEU A 199 -5.76 -17.24 -5.98
N THR A 200 -4.56 -16.70 -6.15
CA THR A 200 -3.42 -17.00 -5.31
C THR A 200 -3.18 -15.96 -4.23
N TRP A 201 -3.60 -14.74 -4.46
CA TRP A 201 -3.40 -13.66 -3.53
C TRP A 201 -4.36 -12.50 -3.79
N VAL A 202 -4.78 -11.84 -2.71
CA VAL A 202 -5.55 -10.61 -2.73
C VAL A 202 -4.99 -9.67 -1.67
N ALA A 203 -4.71 -8.43 -2.04
CA ALA A 203 -4.28 -7.41 -1.09
C ALA A 203 -5.42 -7.10 -0.11
N TYR A 204 -5.21 -7.34 1.16
CA TYR A 204 -6.17 -6.99 2.21
C TYR A 204 -6.19 -5.48 2.47
N ILE A 205 -5.03 -4.83 2.39
CA ILE A 205 -4.89 -3.38 2.60
C ILE A 205 -5.03 -2.69 1.26
N GLY A 206 -5.90 -1.69 1.19
CA GLY A 206 -6.01 -0.82 0.03
C GLY A 206 -4.83 0.15 -0.05
N GLY A 207 -4.27 0.32 -1.24
CA GLY A 207 -3.19 1.26 -1.51
C GLY A 207 -3.74 2.61 -1.97
N PRO A 208 -3.84 3.64 -1.11
CA PRO A 208 -4.23 4.97 -1.55
C PRO A 208 -3.15 5.57 -2.44
N ARG A 209 -3.59 6.22 -3.53
CA ARG A 209 -2.68 6.85 -4.49
C ARG A 209 -2.35 8.29 -4.10
N GLU A 210 -3.31 8.96 -3.50
CA GLU A 210 -3.20 10.34 -3.04
C GLU A 210 -3.81 10.48 -1.64
N SER A 211 -3.14 11.26 -0.79
CA SER A 211 -3.53 11.51 0.58
C SER A 211 -3.15 12.93 0.98
N ARG A 212 -3.06 13.22 2.27
CA ARG A 212 -2.57 14.49 2.75
C ARG A 212 -1.13 14.74 2.31
N ARG A 213 -0.85 15.95 1.91
CA ARG A 213 0.48 16.48 1.64
C ARG A 213 0.76 17.56 2.66
N LEU A 214 1.82 17.39 3.45
CA LEU A 214 2.28 18.45 4.34
C LEU A 214 2.84 19.59 3.49
N MET A 215 2.48 20.81 3.84
CA MET A 215 2.94 22.02 3.17
C MET A 215 4.17 22.55 3.90
N GLY A 216 5.31 22.54 3.21
CA GLY A 216 6.54 23.10 3.74
C GLY A 216 6.80 24.50 3.23
N ASP A 217 7.68 25.24 3.91
CA ASP A 217 8.13 26.57 3.46
C ASP A 217 8.97 26.49 2.19
N ILE A 218 9.53 25.31 1.90
CA ILE A 218 10.33 25.03 0.71
C ILE A 218 9.64 23.95 -0.10
N CYS A 219 9.29 24.27 -1.34
CA CYS A 219 8.82 23.30 -2.33
C CYS A 219 10.01 22.93 -3.23
N LEU A 220 10.28 21.64 -3.36
CA LEU A 220 11.33 21.09 -4.23
C LEU A 220 10.77 20.74 -5.63
#